data_c93c27744e13e5aa511fb2266df089f9
#
_entry.id   c93c27744e13e5aa511fb2266df089f9
#
_cell.length_a   1.000
_cell.length_b   1.000
_cell.length_c   1.000
_cell.angle_alpha   90.00
_cell.angle_beta   90.00
_cell.angle_gamma   90.00
#
_symmetry.space_group_name_H-M   'P 1'
#
loop_
_entity.id
_entity.type
_entity.pdbx_description
1 polymer ?
#
loop_
_entity_poly.entity_id
_entity_poly.type
_entity_poly.pdbx_seq_one_letter_code
_entity_poly.pdbx_strand_id
1 'polypeptide(L)'
;MLGPSGHIDTFTRDNLPPLEQWPELQLDGFDYPEWLNCGYELTDAMVAKGFGDHTALIGNGRIRTYKELTDWTNRIAHVLVEEYGVKPGNRILIRSANN
;
A
#
# COMPACT_ATOMS: atom_id res chain seq x y z
N MET A 1 6.85 21.52 -4.54
CA MET A 1 5.51 21.25 -5.10
C MET A 1 5.29 19.74 -5.11
N LEU A 2 4.13 19.24 -4.68
CA LEU A 2 3.82 17.82 -4.76
C LEU A 2 3.70 17.39 -6.23
N GLY A 3 4.27 16.23 -6.56
CA GLY A 3 4.11 15.60 -7.86
C GLY A 3 2.67 15.21 -8.21
N PRO A 4 2.41 14.70 -9.41
CA PRO A 4 1.09 14.21 -9.81
C PRO A 4 0.63 13.07 -8.89
N SER A 5 -0.68 12.84 -8.81
CA SER A 5 -1.29 11.80 -7.99
C SER A 5 -2.45 11.15 -8.75
N GLY A 6 -2.60 9.83 -8.59
CA GLY A 6 -3.76 9.08 -9.06
C GLY A 6 -4.98 9.16 -8.15
N HIS A 7 -4.93 9.97 -7.09
CA HIS A 7 -6.02 10.09 -6.13
C HIS A 7 -7.19 10.87 -6.71
N ILE A 8 -8.40 10.32 -6.59
CA ILE A 8 -9.66 10.97 -6.93
C ILE A 8 -10.13 11.82 -5.74
N ASP A 9 -10.01 11.30 -4.53
CA ASP A 9 -10.24 12.05 -3.29
C ASP A 9 -8.96 12.80 -2.90
N THR A 10 -8.99 14.10 -3.00
CA THR A 10 -7.84 14.98 -2.74
C THR A 10 -7.76 15.51 -1.32
N PHE A 11 -8.69 15.11 -0.43
CA PHE A 11 -8.79 15.65 0.93
C PHE A 11 -7.45 15.71 1.67
N THR A 12 -6.68 14.62 1.64
CA THR A 12 -5.38 14.57 2.34
C THR A 12 -4.42 15.62 1.78
N ARG A 13 -4.36 15.74 0.45
CA ARG A 13 -3.48 16.67 -0.24
C ARG A 13 -3.86 18.12 0.06
N ASP A 14 -5.15 18.41 0.10
CA ASP A 14 -5.70 19.75 0.33
C ASP A 14 -5.56 20.21 1.78
N ASN A 15 -5.32 19.26 2.71
CA ASN A 15 -5.19 19.51 4.14
C ASN A 15 -3.78 19.23 4.69
N LEU A 16 -2.78 19.17 3.83
CA LEU A 16 -1.40 19.06 4.27
C LEU A 16 -0.93 20.37 4.92
N PRO A 17 0.00 20.31 5.90
CA PRO A 17 0.59 21.51 6.45
C PRO A 17 1.35 22.31 5.37
N PRO A 18 1.64 23.60 5.61
CA PRO A 18 2.48 24.39 4.73
C PRO A 18 3.83 23.73 4.44
N LEU A 19 4.34 23.92 3.24
CA LEU A 19 5.53 23.22 2.75
C LEU A 19 6.78 23.44 3.65
N GLU A 20 6.91 24.61 4.25
CA GLU A 20 7.97 24.96 5.17
C GLU A 20 7.95 24.18 6.50
N GLN A 21 6.85 23.50 6.79
CA GLN A 21 6.71 22.63 7.97
C GLN A 21 7.00 21.16 7.66
N TRP A 22 7.27 20.85 6.40
CA TRP A 22 7.53 19.48 6.01
C TRP A 22 8.91 19.03 6.46
N PRO A 23 9.06 17.79 6.92
CA PRO A 23 10.37 17.24 7.21
C PRO A 23 11.15 17.06 5.91
N GLU A 24 12.46 17.29 5.98
CA GLU A 24 13.38 16.91 4.92
C GLU A 24 13.61 15.39 5.00
N LEU A 25 13.20 14.68 3.95
CA LEU A 25 13.39 13.23 3.86
C LEU A 25 14.77 12.93 3.27
N GLN A 26 15.62 12.28 4.05
CA GLN A 26 16.91 11.78 3.58
C GLN A 26 16.70 10.38 2.98
N LEU A 27 16.63 10.33 1.67
CA LEU A 27 16.38 9.09 0.91
C LEU A 27 17.64 8.63 0.16
N ASP A 28 18.81 8.95 0.70
CA ASP A 28 20.10 8.58 0.10
C ASP A 28 20.18 7.05 -0.06
N GLY A 29 20.44 6.62 -1.29
CA GLY A 29 20.49 5.19 -1.63
C GLY A 29 19.13 4.54 -1.97
N PHE A 30 18.06 5.30 -1.96
CA PHE A 30 16.75 4.86 -2.42
C PHE A 30 16.36 5.60 -3.70
N ASP A 31 16.10 4.83 -4.76
CA ASP A 31 15.65 5.36 -6.05
C ASP A 31 14.20 4.90 -6.30
N TYR A 32 13.26 5.67 -5.74
CA TYR A 32 11.85 5.38 -5.93
C TYR A 32 11.33 6.02 -7.21
N PRO A 33 10.56 5.27 -8.02
CA PRO A 33 9.93 5.85 -9.20
C PRO A 33 8.87 6.88 -8.80
N GLU A 34 8.59 7.83 -9.69
CA GLU A 34 7.55 8.85 -9.48
C GLU A 34 6.16 8.22 -9.20
N TRP A 35 5.87 7.09 -9.82
CA TRP A 35 4.66 6.30 -9.62
C TRP A 35 5.01 4.96 -8.99
N LEU A 36 4.56 4.77 -7.77
CA LEU A 36 4.80 3.56 -6.99
C LEU A 36 3.51 3.08 -6.33
N ASN A 37 3.14 1.83 -6.57
CA ASN A 37 2.14 1.12 -5.79
C ASN A 37 2.85 0.16 -4.83
N CYS A 38 3.01 0.58 -3.58
CA CYS A 38 3.69 -0.21 -2.55
C CYS A 38 3.01 -1.58 -2.32
N GLY A 39 1.69 -1.63 -2.40
CA GLY A 39 0.95 -2.90 -2.28
C GLY A 39 1.34 -3.89 -3.38
N TYR A 40 1.35 -3.43 -4.63
CA TYR A 40 1.77 -4.24 -5.77
C TYR A 40 3.22 -4.73 -5.63
N GLU A 41 4.15 -3.87 -5.23
CA GLU A 41 5.56 -4.23 -5.08
C GLU A 41 5.79 -5.31 -4.02
N LEU A 42 5.00 -5.29 -2.95
CA LEU A 42 5.09 -6.24 -1.84
C LEU A 42 4.31 -7.55 -2.07
N THR A 43 3.46 -7.62 -3.08
CA THR A 43 2.59 -8.78 -3.35
C THR A 43 2.76 -9.30 -4.77
N ASP A 44 2.05 -8.73 -5.74
CA ASP A 44 2.00 -9.21 -7.12
C ASP A 44 3.37 -9.25 -7.79
N ALA A 45 4.20 -8.22 -7.57
CA ALA A 45 5.55 -8.15 -8.11
C ALA A 45 6.45 -9.29 -7.56
N MET A 46 6.25 -9.70 -6.30
CA MET A 46 6.99 -10.81 -5.71
C MET A 46 6.59 -12.15 -6.35
N VAL A 47 5.30 -12.34 -6.63
CA VAL A 47 4.83 -13.52 -7.37
C VAL A 47 5.38 -13.53 -8.80
N ALA A 48 5.35 -12.38 -9.50
CA ALA A 48 5.88 -12.25 -10.84
C ALA A 48 7.40 -12.52 -10.93
N LYS A 49 8.15 -12.18 -9.88
CA LYS A 49 9.59 -12.48 -9.76
C LYS A 49 9.89 -13.96 -9.44
N GLY A 50 8.88 -14.80 -9.29
CA GLY A 50 9.03 -16.24 -9.00
C GLY A 50 9.07 -16.60 -7.50
N PHE A 51 8.80 -15.66 -6.62
CA PHE A 51 8.78 -15.87 -5.16
C PHE A 51 7.41 -16.28 -4.61
N GLY A 52 6.45 -16.61 -5.47
CA GLY A 52 5.07 -16.89 -5.08
C GLY A 52 4.91 -17.92 -3.97
N ASP A 53 5.71 -18.98 -3.97
CA ASP A 53 5.67 -20.05 -2.97
C ASP A 53 6.58 -19.79 -1.76
N HIS A 54 7.33 -18.68 -1.75
CA HIS A 54 8.15 -18.30 -0.61
C HIS A 54 7.29 -17.74 0.52
N THR A 55 7.74 -17.90 1.75
CA THR A 55 7.09 -17.35 2.93
C THR A 55 7.08 -15.82 2.90
N ALA A 56 5.90 -15.23 2.96
CA ALA A 56 5.71 -13.79 3.04
C ALA A 56 5.43 -13.31 4.47
N LEU A 57 4.62 -14.07 5.23
CA LEU A 57 4.23 -13.72 6.59
C LEU A 57 4.31 -14.94 7.51
N ILE A 58 4.78 -14.69 8.73
CA ILE A 58 4.77 -15.66 9.84
C ILE A 58 4.11 -14.97 11.03
N GLY A 59 3.03 -15.53 11.56
CA GLY A 59 2.37 -14.99 12.73
C GLY A 59 1.22 -15.87 13.23
N ASN A 60 0.94 -15.82 14.52
CA ASN A 60 -0.15 -16.55 15.16
C ASN A 60 -0.19 -18.06 14.83
N GLY A 61 0.98 -18.70 14.71
CA GLY A 61 1.10 -20.12 14.35
C GLY A 61 0.78 -20.43 12.89
N ARG A 62 0.67 -19.42 12.03
CA ARG A 62 0.40 -19.56 10.59
C ARG A 62 1.55 -19.01 9.75
N ILE A 63 1.79 -19.66 8.64
CA ILE A 63 2.69 -19.21 7.58
C ILE A 63 1.85 -18.91 6.36
N ARG A 64 2.14 -17.78 5.69
CA ARG A 64 1.52 -17.38 4.43
C ARG A 64 2.58 -17.16 3.37
N THR A 65 2.35 -17.71 2.18
CA THR A 65 3.19 -17.45 1.01
C THR A 65 2.84 -16.11 0.37
N TYR A 66 3.70 -15.60 -0.53
CA TYR A 66 3.40 -14.41 -1.33
C TYR A 66 2.16 -14.59 -2.20
N LYS A 67 1.96 -15.78 -2.76
CA LYS A 67 0.76 -16.09 -3.55
C LYS A 67 -0.52 -16.00 -2.72
N GLU A 68 -0.52 -16.61 -1.52
CA GLU A 68 -1.66 -16.52 -0.61
C GLU A 68 -1.90 -15.07 -0.14
N LEU A 69 -0.83 -14.31 0.13
CA LEU A 69 -0.94 -12.90 0.51
C LEU A 69 -1.55 -12.07 -0.61
N THR A 70 -1.10 -12.27 -1.85
CA THR A 70 -1.65 -11.61 -3.04
C THR A 70 -3.14 -11.94 -3.22
N ASP A 71 -3.54 -13.21 -3.10
CA ASP A 71 -4.94 -13.62 -3.20
C ASP A 71 -5.81 -12.93 -2.14
N TRP A 72 -5.34 -12.87 -0.89
CA TRP A 72 -6.05 -12.18 0.18
C TRP A 72 -6.15 -10.68 -0.05
N THR A 73 -5.07 -10.04 -0.44
CA THR A 73 -5.04 -8.61 -0.73
C THR A 73 -6.03 -8.25 -1.84
N ASN A 74 -6.06 -9.04 -2.91
CA ASN A 74 -6.99 -8.83 -4.03
C ASN A 74 -8.45 -9.01 -3.62
N ARG A 75 -8.76 -10.00 -2.77
CA ARG A 75 -10.13 -10.18 -2.25
C ARG A 75 -10.57 -9.02 -1.39
N ILE A 76 -9.70 -8.52 -0.51
CA ILE A 76 -10.00 -7.34 0.33
C ILE A 76 -10.20 -6.11 -0.55
N ALA A 77 -9.33 -5.88 -1.52
CA ALA A 77 -9.45 -4.76 -2.45
C ALA A 77 -10.76 -4.82 -3.24
N HIS A 78 -11.15 -6.00 -3.71
CA HIS A 78 -12.41 -6.19 -4.42
C HIS A 78 -13.62 -5.81 -3.56
N VAL A 79 -13.68 -6.29 -2.32
CA VAL A 79 -14.75 -5.93 -1.37
C VAL A 79 -14.79 -4.42 -1.12
N LEU A 80 -13.63 -3.80 -0.88
CA LEU A 80 -13.54 -2.36 -0.63
C LEU A 80 -14.05 -1.53 -1.81
N VAL A 81 -13.73 -1.94 -3.03
CA VAL A 81 -14.12 -1.20 -4.24
C VAL A 81 -15.59 -1.50 -4.60
N GLU A 82 -15.99 -2.76 -4.69
CA GLU A 82 -17.29 -3.15 -5.22
C GLU A 82 -18.43 -3.00 -4.21
N GLU A 83 -18.19 -3.31 -2.93
CA GLU A 83 -19.23 -3.26 -1.92
C GLU A 83 -19.26 -1.93 -1.16
N TYR A 84 -18.10 -1.32 -0.91
CA TYR A 84 -18.00 -0.08 -0.14
C TYR A 84 -17.71 1.16 -1.00
N GLY A 85 -17.47 1.00 -2.30
CA GLY A 85 -17.24 2.12 -3.21
C GLY A 85 -16.00 2.94 -2.91
N VAL A 86 -14.98 2.32 -2.29
CA VAL A 86 -13.72 2.99 -1.96
C VAL A 86 -13.01 3.41 -3.24
N LYS A 87 -12.55 4.65 -3.26
CA LYS A 87 -11.86 5.27 -4.39
C LYS A 87 -10.42 5.64 -4.03
N PRO A 88 -9.52 5.74 -5.02
CA PRO A 88 -8.18 6.24 -4.78
C PRO A 88 -8.18 7.57 -4.02
N GLY A 89 -7.40 7.64 -2.94
CA GLY A 89 -7.34 8.79 -2.04
C GLY A 89 -8.25 8.72 -0.82
N ASN A 90 -9.21 7.79 -0.76
CA ASN A 90 -10.01 7.57 0.44
C ASN A 90 -9.13 7.06 1.60
N ARG A 91 -9.47 7.46 2.82
CA ARG A 91 -8.79 7.03 4.04
C ARG A 91 -9.53 5.87 4.66
N ILE A 92 -8.79 4.83 5.01
CA ILE A 92 -9.30 3.65 5.70
C ILE A 92 -8.64 3.57 7.07
N LEU A 93 -9.46 3.47 8.12
CA LEU A 93 -8.98 3.28 9.47
C LEU A 93 -8.96 1.79 9.81
N ILE A 94 -7.78 1.28 10.18
CA ILE A 94 -7.62 -0.07 10.71
C ILE A 94 -7.49 0.03 12.23
N ARG A 95 -8.38 -0.63 12.95
CA ARG A 95 -8.32 -0.76 14.42
C ARG A 95 -8.09 -2.21 14.78
N SER A 96 -6.90 -2.53 15.25
CA SER A 96 -6.55 -3.86 15.73
C SER A 96 -5.62 -3.79 16.94
N ALA A 97 -5.48 -4.89 17.68
CA ALA A 97 -4.40 -5.03 18.64
C ALA A 97 -3.07 -5.23 17.90
N ASN A 98 -1.96 -5.01 18.62
CA ASN A 98 -0.63 -5.38 18.13
C ASN A 98 -0.49 -6.92 18.19
N ASN A 99 -0.23 -7.54 17.07
CA ASN A 99 -0.10 -8.98 16.91
C ASN A 99 0.96 -9.33 15.86
#